data_efb2c24f66bb73abf221389c7b994c3f
#
_entry.id   efb2c24f66bb73abf221389c7b994c3f
#
_cell.length_a   1.000
_cell.length_b   1.000
_cell.length_c   1.000
_cell.angle_alpha   90.00
_cell.angle_beta   90.00
_cell.angle_gamma   90.00
#
_symmetry.space_group_name_H-M   'P 1'
#
loop_
_entity.id
_entity.type
_entity.pdbx_description
1 polymer ?
#
loop_
_entity_poly.entity_id
_entity_poly.type
_entity_poly.pdbx_seq_one_letter_code
_entity_poly.pdbx_strand_id
1 'polypeptide(L)'
;PYVRKIFRDDMDSYRAKASIISNAEVYRQQFAIARGQNLRVDSPTIIGAQAANELLDIEGIRASFVLTVYQGRIYVSARSIDEVNVQIIMERLGGGGHMNASGAQFDHTNMEEAVNCVKAQIDRMIEEGDI
;
A
#
# COMPACT_ATOMS: atom_id res chain seq x y z
N PRO A 1 -27.61 14.19 -3.83
CA PRO A 1 -28.19 12.90 -3.45
C PRO A 1 -27.59 12.33 -2.17
N TYR A 2 -28.38 11.60 -1.45
CA TYR A 2 -28.03 11.00 -0.18
C TYR A 2 -26.80 10.06 -0.27
N VAL A 3 -26.75 9.22 -1.30
CA VAL A 3 -25.65 8.26 -1.51
C VAL A 3 -24.33 9.00 -1.70
N ARG A 4 -24.33 10.10 -2.43
CA ARG A 4 -23.10 10.88 -2.64
C ARG A 4 -22.57 11.43 -1.31
N LYS A 5 -23.44 11.89 -0.42
CA LYS A 5 -23.04 12.43 0.88
C LYS A 5 -22.39 11.36 1.76
N ILE A 6 -22.88 10.12 1.70
CA ILE A 6 -22.35 9.02 2.50
C ILE A 6 -20.90 8.68 2.11
N PHE A 7 -20.56 8.75 0.82
CA PHE A 7 -19.26 8.35 0.30
C PHE A 7 -18.31 9.52 0.05
N ARG A 8 -18.61 10.69 0.55
CA ARG A 8 -17.72 11.85 0.42
C ARG A 8 -16.59 11.77 1.44
N ASP A 9 -15.37 12.04 0.98
CA ASP A 9 -14.22 12.26 1.85
C ASP A 9 -14.19 13.72 2.29
N ASP A 10 -13.63 13.99 3.48
CA ASP A 10 -13.27 15.35 3.82
C ASP A 10 -12.03 15.79 3.02
N MET A 11 -11.77 17.09 2.99
CA MET A 11 -10.67 17.64 2.20
C MET A 11 -9.30 17.14 2.67
N ASP A 12 -9.11 16.97 3.98
CA ASP A 12 -7.82 16.52 4.52
C ASP A 12 -7.54 15.07 4.12
N SER A 13 -8.55 14.21 4.18
CA SER A 13 -8.43 12.82 3.72
C SER A 13 -8.15 12.73 2.23
N TYR A 14 -8.84 13.56 1.44
CA TYR A 14 -8.64 13.61 0.00
C TYR A 14 -7.21 14.06 -0.35
N ARG A 15 -6.73 15.11 0.30
CA ARG A 15 -5.36 15.62 0.09
C ARG A 15 -4.31 14.62 0.53
N ALA A 16 -4.52 13.93 1.65
CA ALA A 16 -3.61 12.90 2.12
C ALA A 16 -3.48 11.77 1.09
N LYS A 17 -4.60 11.30 0.58
CA LYS A 17 -4.61 10.26 -0.45
C LYS A 17 -3.93 10.72 -1.74
N ALA A 18 -4.23 11.93 -2.20
CA ALA A 18 -3.60 12.52 -3.38
C ALA A 18 -2.09 12.65 -3.22
N SER A 19 -1.63 13.05 -2.02
CA SER A 19 -0.20 13.16 -1.72
C SER A 19 0.50 11.80 -1.80
N ILE A 20 -0.10 10.77 -1.22
CA ILE A 20 0.44 9.40 -1.28
C ILE A 20 0.57 8.95 -2.72
N ILE A 21 -0.48 9.11 -3.50
CA ILE A 21 -0.51 8.65 -4.89
C ILE A 21 0.50 9.42 -5.75
N SER A 22 0.59 10.74 -5.57
CA SER A 22 1.49 11.58 -6.35
C SER A 22 2.98 11.28 -6.09
N ASN A 23 3.30 10.72 -4.93
CA ASN A 23 4.67 10.38 -4.54
C ASN A 23 5.01 8.89 -4.72
N ALA A 24 4.11 8.12 -5.32
CA ALA A 24 4.38 6.70 -5.55
C ALA A 24 5.53 6.51 -6.51
N GLU A 25 6.43 5.59 -6.16
CA GLU A 25 7.47 5.15 -7.08
C GLU A 25 7.02 3.88 -7.80
N VAL A 26 7.47 3.72 -9.03
CA VAL A 26 7.24 2.49 -9.80
C VAL A 26 8.49 1.63 -9.68
N TYR A 27 8.34 0.47 -9.04
CA TYR A 27 9.44 -0.45 -8.79
C TYR A 27 9.34 -1.65 -9.72
N ARG A 28 10.44 -2.02 -10.35
CA ARG A 28 10.50 -3.17 -11.27
C ARG A 28 9.43 -3.10 -12.36
N GLN A 29 9.04 -1.87 -12.75
CA GLN A 29 8.13 -1.56 -13.87
C GLN A 29 6.67 -1.95 -13.66
N GLN A 30 6.32 -2.69 -12.59
CA GLN A 30 4.99 -3.23 -12.39
C GLN A 30 4.40 -2.95 -11.00
N PHE A 31 5.21 -2.47 -10.08
CA PHE A 31 4.83 -2.35 -8.67
C PHE A 31 4.87 -0.91 -8.23
N ALA A 32 3.77 -0.42 -7.68
CA ALA A 32 3.73 0.92 -7.10
C ALA A 32 4.01 0.82 -5.59
N ILE A 33 4.95 1.61 -5.12
CA ILE A 33 5.28 1.69 -3.69
C ILE A 33 5.13 3.14 -3.27
N ALA A 34 4.28 3.40 -2.28
CA ALA A 34 4.00 4.75 -1.84
C ALA A 34 4.13 4.86 -0.32
N ARG A 35 4.48 6.05 0.14
CA ARG A 35 4.73 6.34 1.54
C ARG A 35 3.75 7.39 2.04
N GLY A 36 3.12 7.14 3.18
CA GLY A 36 2.24 8.09 3.84
C GLY A 36 2.75 8.42 5.24
N GLN A 37 3.41 9.56 5.38
CA GLN A 37 3.95 10.06 6.64
C GLN A 37 3.35 11.42 6.96
N ASN A 38 3.19 11.70 8.26
CA ASN A 38 2.69 12.99 8.75
C ASN A 38 1.33 13.36 8.15
N LEU A 39 0.50 12.37 7.96
CA LEU A 39 -0.85 12.57 7.43
C LEU A 39 -1.74 13.20 8.51
N ARG A 40 -2.47 14.25 8.13
CA ARG A 40 -3.40 14.96 9.04
C ARG A 40 -4.80 14.36 8.91
N VAL A 41 -4.93 13.10 9.25
CA VAL A 41 -6.19 12.35 9.16
C VAL A 41 -6.33 11.44 10.38
N ASP A 42 -7.57 11.09 10.73
CA ASP A 42 -7.84 10.24 11.88
C ASP A 42 -7.42 8.79 11.65
N SER A 43 -7.53 8.31 10.44
CA SER A 43 -7.25 6.91 10.10
C SER A 43 -6.30 6.79 8.91
N PRO A 44 -4.98 6.99 9.13
CA PRO A 44 -3.99 6.88 8.06
C PRO A 44 -4.02 5.53 7.34
N THR A 45 -4.28 4.44 8.06
CA THR A 45 -4.30 3.10 7.47
C THR A 45 -5.44 2.92 6.49
N ILE A 46 -6.60 3.54 6.75
CA ILE A 46 -7.74 3.50 5.82
C ILE A 46 -7.39 4.27 4.54
N ILE A 47 -6.79 5.45 4.69
CA ILE A 47 -6.35 6.25 3.54
C ILE A 47 -5.30 5.48 2.73
N GLY A 48 -4.38 4.80 3.41
CA GLY A 48 -3.38 3.96 2.75
C GLY A 48 -4.00 2.84 1.93
N ALA A 49 -5.01 2.17 2.47
CA ALA A 49 -5.72 1.10 1.76
C ALA A 49 -6.47 1.64 0.53
N GLN A 50 -7.11 2.81 0.66
CA GLN A 50 -7.78 3.46 -0.46
C GLN A 50 -6.79 3.87 -1.55
N ALA A 51 -5.65 4.43 -1.17
CA ALA A 51 -4.59 4.81 -2.11
C ALA A 51 -4.05 3.58 -2.84
N ALA A 52 -3.86 2.47 -2.12
CA ALA A 52 -3.38 1.22 -2.73
C ALA A 52 -4.35 0.72 -3.80
N ASN A 53 -5.66 0.79 -3.55
CA ASN A 53 -6.67 0.43 -4.54
C ASN A 53 -6.61 1.36 -5.77
N GLU A 54 -6.50 2.66 -5.56
CA GLU A 54 -6.46 3.62 -6.67
C GLU A 54 -5.21 3.49 -7.52
N LEU A 55 -4.06 3.12 -6.93
CA LEU A 55 -2.84 2.89 -7.68
C LEU A 55 -2.97 1.75 -8.70
N LEU A 56 -3.86 0.80 -8.46
CA LEU A 56 -4.14 -0.27 -9.43
C LEU A 56 -4.85 0.21 -10.70
N ASP A 57 -5.42 1.41 -10.68
CA ASP A 57 -6.04 2.01 -11.86
C ASP A 57 -5.01 2.54 -12.86
N ILE A 58 -3.75 2.62 -12.47
CA ILE A 58 -2.67 3.09 -13.33
C ILE A 58 -2.23 1.97 -14.25
N GLU A 59 -2.19 2.27 -15.56
CA GLU A 59 -1.78 1.30 -16.58
C GLU A 59 -0.38 0.75 -16.28
N GLY A 60 -0.24 -0.57 -16.34
CA GLY A 60 1.04 -1.25 -16.10
C GLY A 60 1.30 -1.64 -14.65
N ILE A 61 0.54 -1.10 -13.70
CA ILE A 61 0.69 -1.44 -12.29
C ILE A 61 -0.11 -2.71 -11.99
N ARG A 62 0.57 -3.75 -11.56
CA ARG A 62 -0.03 -5.04 -11.21
C ARG A 62 -0.21 -5.25 -9.72
N ALA A 63 0.57 -4.56 -8.91
CA ALA A 63 0.41 -4.58 -7.46
C ALA A 63 0.86 -3.26 -6.88
N SER A 64 0.28 -2.89 -5.74
CA SER A 64 0.58 -1.66 -5.02
C SER A 64 0.81 -1.95 -3.55
N PHE A 65 1.74 -1.19 -2.96
CA PHE A 65 2.09 -1.28 -1.55
C PHE A 65 2.14 0.12 -0.99
N VAL A 66 1.26 0.42 -0.05
CA VAL A 66 1.23 1.74 0.58
C VAL A 66 1.58 1.56 2.06
N LEU A 67 2.63 2.24 2.47
CA LEU A 67 3.14 2.20 3.84
C LEU A 67 2.75 3.50 4.55
N THR A 68 2.01 3.37 5.66
CA THR A 68 1.54 4.52 6.43
C THR A 68 2.04 4.43 7.87
N VAL A 69 2.36 5.58 8.45
CA VAL A 69 2.77 5.68 9.85
C VAL A 69 1.53 5.99 10.70
N TYR A 70 1.32 5.19 11.74
CA TYR A 70 0.23 5.43 12.69
C TYR A 70 0.66 4.96 14.08
N GLN A 71 0.63 5.85 15.07
CA GLN A 71 0.97 5.55 16.46
C GLN A 71 2.35 4.87 16.61
N GLY A 72 3.35 5.38 15.90
CA GLY A 72 4.72 4.88 15.99
C GLY A 72 4.97 3.57 15.25
N ARG A 73 4.00 3.06 14.51
CA ARG A 73 4.11 1.81 13.75
C ARG A 73 3.95 2.11 12.26
N ILE A 74 4.44 1.19 11.45
CA ILE A 74 4.28 1.28 10.00
C ILE A 74 3.34 0.16 9.54
N TYR A 75 2.28 0.55 8.87
CA TYR A 75 1.29 -0.37 8.33
C TYR A 75 1.45 -0.44 6.82
N VAL A 76 1.41 -1.63 6.27
CA VAL A 76 1.47 -1.85 4.82
C VAL A 76 0.10 -2.30 4.35
N SER A 77 -0.46 -1.58 3.38
CA SER A 77 -1.63 -2.02 2.63
C SER A 77 -1.18 -2.48 1.26
N ALA A 78 -1.41 -3.73 0.94
CA ALA A 78 -1.01 -4.33 -0.34
C ALA A 78 -2.24 -4.73 -1.13
N ARG A 79 -2.24 -4.40 -2.42
CA ARG A 79 -3.33 -4.73 -3.36
C ARG A 79 -2.73 -5.23 -4.65
N SER A 80 -3.46 -6.09 -5.34
CA SER A 80 -3.00 -6.61 -6.63
C SER A 80 -4.17 -6.95 -7.54
N ILE A 81 -3.85 -7.17 -8.81
CA ILE A 81 -4.80 -7.64 -9.80
C ILE A 81 -4.31 -8.98 -10.34
N ASP A 82 -5.24 -9.72 -10.94
CA ASP A 82 -4.98 -11.01 -11.59
C ASP A 82 -4.30 -12.01 -10.64
N GLU A 83 -3.30 -12.73 -11.10
CA GLU A 83 -2.63 -13.79 -10.33
C GLU A 83 -1.46 -13.31 -9.48
N VAL A 84 -1.24 -12.02 -9.35
CA VAL A 84 -0.20 -11.50 -8.45
C VAL A 84 -0.67 -11.65 -7.00
N ASN A 85 0.01 -12.48 -6.24
CA ASN A 85 -0.39 -12.85 -4.88
C ASN A 85 0.36 -12.02 -3.83
N VAL A 86 -0.23 -10.90 -3.41
CA VAL A 86 0.38 -10.07 -2.36
C VAL A 86 0.25 -10.68 -0.97
N GLN A 87 -0.64 -11.65 -0.77
CA GLN A 87 -0.75 -12.37 0.50
C GLN A 87 0.57 -13.06 0.88
N ILE A 88 1.23 -13.68 -0.08
CA ILE A 88 2.51 -14.35 0.16
C ILE A 88 3.55 -13.34 0.66
N ILE A 89 3.63 -12.16 0.02
CA ILE A 89 4.57 -11.10 0.42
C ILE A 89 4.26 -10.65 1.84
N MET A 90 2.99 -10.38 2.14
CA MET A 90 2.61 -9.89 3.47
C MET A 90 2.81 -10.95 4.55
N GLU A 91 2.53 -12.22 4.27
CA GLU A 91 2.78 -13.29 5.24
C GLU A 91 4.28 -13.44 5.55
N ARG A 92 5.15 -13.27 4.56
CA ARG A 92 6.61 -13.29 4.76
C ARG A 92 7.08 -12.11 5.62
N LEU A 93 6.31 -11.05 5.69
CA LEU A 93 6.57 -9.89 6.55
C LEU A 93 5.82 -9.95 7.88
N GLY A 94 5.18 -11.08 8.18
CA GLY A 94 4.47 -11.29 9.45
C GLY A 94 3.00 -10.89 9.43
N GLY A 95 2.48 -10.52 8.28
CA GLY A 95 1.08 -10.13 8.12
C GLY A 95 0.21 -11.21 7.50
N GLY A 96 -0.80 -10.79 6.76
CA GLY A 96 -1.73 -11.72 6.11
C GLY A 96 -2.85 -11.00 5.39
N GLY A 97 -3.84 -11.77 4.97
CA GLY A 97 -5.01 -11.27 4.25
C GLY A 97 -5.46 -12.24 3.17
N HIS A 98 -5.73 -11.70 2.00
CA HIS A 98 -6.16 -12.44 0.82
C HIS A 98 -5.20 -12.22 -0.33
N MET A 99 -5.33 -13.04 -1.39
CA MET A 99 -4.46 -12.99 -2.55
C MET A 99 -4.28 -11.59 -3.14
N ASN A 100 -5.37 -10.85 -3.27
CA ASN A 100 -5.35 -9.52 -3.92
C ASN A 100 -5.51 -8.34 -2.94
N ALA A 101 -5.64 -8.61 -1.64
CA ALA A 101 -5.79 -7.58 -0.61
C ALA A 101 -5.25 -8.11 0.72
N SER A 102 -4.12 -7.60 1.14
CA SER A 102 -3.46 -8.05 2.36
C SER A 102 -2.69 -6.91 3.01
N GLY A 103 -2.14 -7.16 4.18
CA GLY A 103 -1.41 -6.16 4.92
C GLY A 103 -0.41 -6.73 5.90
N ALA A 104 0.47 -5.86 6.37
CA ALA A 104 1.47 -6.20 7.37
C ALA A 104 1.74 -4.99 8.25
N GLN A 105 2.45 -5.20 9.35
CA GLN A 105 2.77 -4.17 10.32
C GLN A 105 4.21 -4.32 10.79
N PHE A 106 4.91 -3.20 10.85
CA PHE A 106 6.26 -3.12 11.40
C PHE A 106 6.22 -2.30 12.69
N ASP A 107 6.73 -2.85 13.79
CA ASP A 107 6.64 -2.21 15.10
C ASP A 107 7.91 -1.45 15.51
N HIS A 108 9.08 -1.85 14.99
CA HIS A 108 10.37 -1.34 15.44
C HIS A 108 11.32 -1.02 14.28
N THR A 109 10.82 -0.25 13.30
CA THR A 109 11.64 0.12 12.15
C THR A 109 11.27 1.51 11.64
N ASN A 110 12.02 2.02 10.69
CA ASN A 110 11.70 3.27 10.03
C ASN A 110 11.12 3.00 8.63
N MET A 111 10.60 4.06 8.01
CA MET A 111 9.91 3.95 6.72
C MET A 111 10.82 3.34 5.65
N GLU A 112 12.06 3.79 5.53
CA GLU A 112 12.94 3.33 4.47
C GLU A 112 13.34 1.86 4.64
N GLU A 113 13.54 1.40 5.87
CA GLU A 113 13.79 -0.01 6.14
C GLU A 113 12.57 -0.87 5.80
N ALA A 114 11.37 -0.40 6.15
CA ALA A 114 10.13 -1.10 5.82
C ALA A 114 9.94 -1.19 4.30
N VAL A 115 10.19 -0.11 3.58
CA VAL A 115 10.13 -0.10 2.11
C VAL A 115 11.13 -1.10 1.54
N ASN A 116 12.35 -1.13 2.06
CA ASN A 116 13.38 -2.07 1.60
C ASN A 116 12.98 -3.52 1.85
N CYS A 117 12.29 -3.81 2.97
CA CYS A 117 11.76 -5.14 3.23
C CYS A 117 10.71 -5.54 2.20
N VAL A 118 9.81 -4.63 1.82
CA VAL A 118 8.82 -4.87 0.77
C VAL A 118 9.52 -5.15 -0.56
N LYS A 119 10.49 -4.30 -0.93
CA LYS A 119 11.25 -4.46 -2.18
C LYS A 119 11.98 -5.81 -2.23
N ALA A 120 12.57 -6.22 -1.11
CA ALA A 120 13.28 -7.51 -1.02
C ALA A 120 12.33 -8.68 -1.29
N GLN A 121 11.11 -8.62 -0.78
CA GLN A 121 10.12 -9.67 -1.02
C GLN A 121 9.61 -9.66 -2.46
N ILE A 122 9.45 -8.50 -3.07
CA ILE A 122 9.11 -8.39 -4.49
C ILE A 122 10.21 -9.05 -5.33
N ASP A 123 11.47 -8.71 -5.06
CA ASP A 123 12.63 -9.26 -5.75
C ASP A 123 12.67 -10.78 -5.63
N ARG A 124 12.42 -11.29 -4.43
CA ARG A 124 12.38 -12.73 -4.18
C ARG A 124 11.30 -13.43 -5.01
N MET A 125 10.11 -12.85 -5.09
CA MET A 125 9.03 -13.44 -5.88
C MET A 125 9.37 -13.46 -7.37
N ILE A 126 10.00 -12.41 -7.87
CA ILE A 126 10.46 -12.37 -9.26
C ILE A 126 11.51 -13.45 -9.52
N GLU A 127 12.49 -13.60 -8.62
CA GLU A 127 13.53 -14.62 -8.73
C GLU A 127 12.97 -16.03 -8.67
N GLU A 128 11.93 -16.27 -7.87
CA GLU A 128 11.27 -17.55 -7.75
C GLU A 128 10.32 -17.84 -8.91
N GLY A 129 10.08 -16.86 -9.79
CA GLY A 129 9.20 -17.03 -10.94
C GLY A 129 7.71 -16.92 -10.62
N ASP A 130 7.36 -16.36 -9.46
CA ASP A 130 5.96 -16.23 -9.03
C ASP A 130 5.27 -14.99 -9.59
N ILE A 131 6.06 -14.14 -10.22
CA ILE A 131 5.53 -12.94 -10.89
C ILE A 131 6.17 -12.81 -12.28
#